data_289b792788bce1bd32bc1348655ff39a
#
_entry.id   289b792788bce1bd32bc1348655ff39a
#
_cell.length_a   1.000
_cell.length_b   1.000
_cell.length_c   1.000
_cell.angle_alpha   90.00
_cell.angle_beta   90.00
_cell.angle_gamma   90.00
#
_symmetry.space_group_name_H-M   'P 1'
#
loop_
_entity.id
_entity.type
_entity.pdbx_description
1 polymer ?
#
loop_
_entity_poly.entity_id
_entity_poly.type
_entity_poly.pdbx_seq_one_letter_code
_entity_poly.pdbx_strand_id
1 'polypeptide(L)'
;MRSFFQNSLSVLFSVLMTFGAISCSSEPNETETTVNSKPPKRMLKQTILKDTIKGIYSKSGKRIAYTQLTYNLDSTENFFSFILFLHGAGERGVDNQAHLKVGLPNLVNSLKKSGLKNFIVLAPQCSLNERWVDCDWSATSHVMKKNPHWPLDLVFSLMDSITTSNPNFDTTRFYVTGLSMGGYGTWEVLQRRPTMFAAAIPICGGGDKTLAKSLVNIPIWMFHGTKDKAVPFIRTTDMFNSIKKEAGSTLKAKMTIYENKGHLIWNETYDNQEVINWFVTQRKNS
;
A
#
# COMPACT_ATOMS: atom_id res chain seq x y z
N MET A 1 33.35 -56.49 -5.24
CA MET A 1 33.81 -56.90 -6.58
C MET A 1 33.87 -55.67 -7.45
N ARG A 2 35.13 -55.35 -7.84
CA ARG A 2 35.59 -54.65 -9.06
C ARG A 2 34.87 -53.36 -9.45
N SER A 3 35.40 -52.14 -9.26
CA SER A 3 36.63 -51.46 -9.82
C SER A 3 36.64 -51.35 -11.36
N PHE A 4 36.78 -50.12 -11.81
CA PHE A 4 37.76 -49.62 -12.80
C PHE A 4 37.29 -48.26 -13.31
N PHE A 5 38.02 -47.16 -13.01
CA PHE A 5 39.13 -46.50 -13.69
C PHE A 5 38.69 -45.71 -14.94
N GLN A 6 38.84 -44.37 -14.86
CA GLN A 6 39.91 -43.47 -15.39
C GLN A 6 39.80 -43.21 -16.90
N ASN A 7 39.77 -41.97 -17.32
CA ASN A 7 40.90 -41.09 -17.65
C ASN A 7 40.42 -39.75 -18.26
N SER A 8 40.90 -38.69 -17.69
CA SER A 8 41.66 -37.54 -18.22
C SER A 8 41.78 -37.34 -19.73
N LEU A 9 41.50 -36.12 -20.21
CA LEU A 9 42.44 -35.38 -21.08
C LEU A 9 42.21 -33.88 -21.05
N SER A 10 43.22 -33.19 -20.56
CA SER A 10 43.45 -31.74 -20.65
C SER A 10 43.88 -31.38 -22.07
N VAL A 11 43.38 -30.27 -22.61
CA VAL A 11 44.08 -29.56 -23.70
C VAL A 11 44.08 -28.09 -23.38
N LEU A 12 45.27 -27.60 -23.03
CA LEU A 12 45.69 -26.21 -23.03
C LEU A 12 45.80 -25.73 -24.48
N PHE A 13 45.22 -24.56 -24.80
CA PHE A 13 45.74 -23.75 -25.90
C PHE A 13 45.71 -22.25 -25.46
N SER A 14 46.93 -21.74 -25.31
CA SER A 14 47.24 -20.32 -25.23
C SER A 14 47.43 -19.78 -26.65
N VAL A 15 46.80 -18.66 -26.99
CA VAL A 15 47.32 -17.74 -28.02
C VAL A 15 46.90 -16.30 -27.69
N LEU A 16 47.93 -15.54 -27.46
CA LEU A 16 48.32 -14.15 -27.68
C LEU A 16 47.31 -13.09 -28.11
N MET A 17 47.50 -11.97 -27.45
CA MET A 17 47.12 -10.58 -27.63
C MET A 17 46.97 -10.08 -29.08
N THR A 18 45.94 -9.23 -29.26
CA THR A 18 46.09 -8.00 -30.04
C THR A 18 45.27 -6.88 -29.43
N PHE A 19 45.96 -5.76 -29.22
CA PHE A 19 45.36 -4.46 -28.81
C PHE A 19 44.51 -3.90 -29.96
N GLY A 20 43.26 -3.55 -29.66
CA GLY A 20 42.44 -2.75 -30.54
C GLY A 20 41.63 -1.77 -29.70
N ALA A 21 42.08 -0.53 -29.64
CA ALA A 21 41.34 0.57 -29.09
C ALA A 21 40.18 0.92 -30.01
N ILE A 22 38.94 0.85 -29.51
CA ILE A 22 37.79 1.50 -30.15
C ILE A 22 36.87 2.08 -29.10
N SER A 23 36.82 3.39 -29.12
CA SER A 23 35.67 4.28 -28.95
C SER A 23 34.64 4.01 -27.85
N CYS A 24 34.72 4.86 -26.89
CA CYS A 24 33.70 5.22 -25.91
C CYS A 24 32.37 5.55 -26.63
N SER A 25 31.33 4.74 -26.43
CA SER A 25 29.94 5.17 -26.59
C SER A 25 29.34 5.24 -25.19
N SER A 26 29.08 6.45 -24.78
CA SER A 26 28.43 6.81 -23.52
C SER A 26 27.01 6.26 -23.46
N GLU A 27 26.79 5.27 -22.61
CA GLU A 27 25.45 4.94 -22.12
C GLU A 27 24.95 6.09 -21.24
N PRO A 28 23.66 6.45 -21.31
CA PRO A 28 23.11 7.48 -20.43
C PRO A 28 23.11 6.94 -18.99
N ASN A 29 23.87 7.55 -18.11
CA ASN A 29 23.81 7.38 -16.67
C ASN A 29 22.37 7.64 -16.19
N GLU A 30 21.64 6.59 -15.85
CA GLU A 30 20.49 6.72 -14.96
C GLU A 30 21.03 7.19 -13.60
N THR A 31 20.89 8.47 -13.34
CA THR A 31 21.18 9.05 -12.03
C THR A 31 20.20 8.47 -11.01
N GLU A 32 20.65 7.47 -10.27
CA GLU A 32 19.99 7.01 -9.03
C GLU A 32 19.93 8.20 -8.05
N THR A 33 18.79 8.85 -7.99
CA THR A 33 18.54 9.86 -6.95
C THR A 33 18.23 9.12 -5.65
N THR A 34 19.29 8.83 -4.88
CA THR A 34 19.14 8.44 -3.47
C THR A 34 18.61 9.64 -2.71
N VAL A 35 17.34 9.61 -2.36
CA VAL A 35 16.74 10.64 -1.50
C VAL A 35 17.26 10.42 -0.09
N ASN A 36 18.29 11.16 0.27
CA ASN A 36 18.71 11.33 1.65
C ASN A 36 17.52 11.87 2.44
N SER A 37 17.26 11.38 3.61
CA SER A 37 16.16 11.49 4.58
C SER A 37 15.33 12.81 4.67
N LYS A 38 15.40 13.70 3.69
CA LYS A 38 14.53 14.86 3.53
C LYS A 38 13.87 14.79 2.16
N PRO A 39 12.53 14.70 2.09
CA PRO A 39 11.83 14.89 0.82
C PRO A 39 12.15 16.31 0.29
N PRO A 40 12.25 16.50 -1.03
CA PRO A 40 12.49 17.82 -1.59
C PRO A 40 11.36 18.76 -1.15
N LYS A 41 11.72 19.94 -0.64
CA LYS A 41 10.80 21.07 -0.42
C LYS A 41 10.29 21.54 -1.78
N ARG A 42 9.34 20.79 -2.35
CA ARG A 42 8.63 21.26 -3.55
C ARG A 42 7.39 21.98 -3.09
N MET A 43 7.43 23.31 -3.08
CA MET A 43 6.22 24.13 -3.05
C MET A 43 5.36 23.70 -4.24
N LEU A 44 4.16 23.19 -3.96
CA LEU A 44 3.15 22.85 -4.97
C LEU A 44 2.77 24.16 -5.70
N LYS A 45 3.42 24.44 -6.83
CA LYS A 45 3.02 25.54 -7.71
C LYS A 45 1.67 25.17 -8.35
N GLN A 46 0.72 26.11 -8.24
CA GLN A 46 -0.57 26.09 -8.93
C GLN A 46 -0.37 25.80 -10.41
N THR A 47 -0.81 24.68 -10.91
CA THR A 47 -1.13 24.36 -12.31
C THR A 47 -0.90 22.89 -12.69
N ILE A 48 -0.87 21.93 -11.78
CA ILE A 48 -0.65 20.52 -12.16
C ILE A 48 -1.94 19.75 -11.95
N LEU A 49 -2.64 19.46 -13.02
CA LEU A 49 -3.83 18.60 -13.03
C LEU A 49 -3.52 17.15 -12.56
N LYS A 50 -2.27 16.69 -12.74
CA LYS A 50 -1.77 15.41 -12.29
C LYS A 50 -0.24 15.43 -12.24
N ASP A 51 0.34 15.02 -11.13
CA ASP A 51 1.79 14.75 -11.00
C ASP A 51 2.03 13.34 -10.47
N THR A 52 3.10 12.72 -10.93
CA THR A 52 3.50 11.38 -10.50
C THR A 52 4.96 11.40 -10.09
N ILE A 53 5.21 11.13 -8.82
CA ILE A 53 6.56 10.96 -8.27
C ILE A 53 6.76 9.47 -8.01
N LYS A 54 7.79 8.89 -8.61
CA LYS A 54 8.28 7.56 -8.28
C LYS A 54 9.57 7.70 -7.48
N GLY A 55 9.65 7.04 -6.36
CA GLY A 55 10.80 7.16 -5.47
C GLY A 55 11.13 5.86 -4.75
N ILE A 56 12.27 5.89 -4.07
CA ILE A 56 12.70 4.86 -3.14
C ILE A 56 12.91 5.55 -1.78
N TYR A 57 12.23 5.07 -0.77
CA TYR A 57 12.44 5.51 0.60
C TYR A 57 13.37 4.53 1.32
N SER A 58 14.36 5.04 2.02
CA SER A 58 15.36 4.23 2.72
C SER A 58 15.48 4.66 4.18
N LYS A 59 15.54 3.68 5.08
CA LYS A 59 15.76 3.87 6.51
C LYS A 59 16.40 2.63 7.10
N SER A 60 17.46 2.80 7.88
CA SER A 60 18.15 1.71 8.61
C SER A 60 18.54 0.52 7.71
N GLY A 61 19.07 0.80 6.51
CA GLY A 61 19.51 -0.20 5.55
C GLY A 61 18.39 -0.96 4.82
N LYS A 62 17.13 -0.65 5.10
CA LYS A 62 15.97 -1.18 4.37
C LYS A 62 15.46 -0.15 3.36
N ARG A 63 14.86 -0.62 2.26
CA ARG A 63 14.37 0.23 1.17
C ARG A 63 12.97 -0.19 0.75
N ILE A 64 12.14 0.78 0.41
CA ILE A 64 10.81 0.55 -0.17
C ILE A 64 10.59 1.48 -1.36
N ALA A 65 10.18 0.91 -2.49
CA ALA A 65 9.75 1.68 -3.63
C ALA A 65 8.35 2.27 -3.36
N TYR A 66 8.06 3.45 -3.90
CA TYR A 66 6.74 4.05 -3.80
C TYR A 66 6.40 4.91 -4.99
N THR A 67 5.12 5.06 -5.26
CA THR A 67 4.59 6.04 -6.19
C THR A 67 3.65 6.98 -5.43
N GLN A 68 3.84 8.27 -5.62
CA GLN A 68 2.93 9.31 -5.17
C GLN A 68 2.20 9.88 -6.39
N LEU A 69 0.88 9.78 -6.38
CA LEU A 69 0.01 10.37 -7.40
C LEU A 69 -0.65 11.61 -6.81
N THR A 70 -0.38 12.77 -7.39
CA THR A 70 -0.97 14.04 -6.96
C THR A 70 -2.01 14.48 -7.97
N TYR A 71 -3.22 14.75 -7.51
CA TYR A 71 -4.32 15.29 -8.30
C TYR A 71 -4.73 16.63 -7.72
N ASN A 72 -4.56 17.69 -8.51
CA ASN A 72 -5.04 19.03 -8.24
C ASN A 72 -6.14 19.34 -9.25
N LEU A 73 -7.39 19.07 -8.86
CA LEU A 73 -8.57 19.23 -9.73
C LEU A 73 -9.25 20.60 -9.55
N ASP A 74 -8.86 21.34 -8.51
CA ASP A 74 -9.34 22.68 -8.23
C ASP A 74 -8.21 23.54 -7.67
N SER A 75 -7.71 24.47 -8.47
CA SER A 75 -6.61 25.38 -8.10
C SER A 75 -6.98 26.40 -7.02
N THR A 76 -8.27 26.54 -6.69
CA THR A 76 -8.74 27.43 -5.62
C THR A 76 -8.71 26.76 -4.25
N GLU A 77 -8.62 25.43 -4.21
CA GLU A 77 -8.44 24.64 -2.98
C GLU A 77 -6.95 24.51 -2.64
N ASN A 78 -6.53 24.96 -1.45
CA ASN A 78 -5.13 24.92 -1.04
C ASN A 78 -4.75 23.64 -0.32
N PHE A 79 -5.71 22.81 0.11
CA PHE A 79 -5.47 21.64 0.91
C PHE A 79 -5.70 20.34 0.15
N PHE A 80 -4.87 19.35 0.44
CA PHE A 80 -4.94 18.01 -0.14
C PHE A 80 -5.43 16.99 0.88
N SER A 81 -6.34 16.14 0.45
CA SER A 81 -6.63 14.89 1.15
C SER A 81 -5.51 13.89 0.90
N PHE A 82 -5.19 13.06 1.89
CA PHE A 82 -4.17 12.02 1.79
C PHE A 82 -4.82 10.64 1.78
N ILE A 83 -4.44 9.80 0.82
CA ILE A 83 -4.91 8.43 0.71
C ILE A 83 -3.70 7.48 0.69
N LEU A 84 -3.61 6.57 1.67
CA LEU A 84 -2.69 5.44 1.62
C LEU A 84 -3.36 4.27 0.92
N PHE A 85 -2.75 3.77 -0.16
CA PHE A 85 -3.19 2.57 -0.87
C PHE A 85 -2.17 1.45 -0.71
N LEU A 86 -2.60 0.29 -0.19
CA LEU A 86 -1.78 -0.89 0.00
C LEU A 86 -2.21 -2.01 -0.95
N HIS A 87 -1.32 -2.41 -1.85
CA HIS A 87 -1.56 -3.43 -2.87
C HIS A 87 -1.58 -4.86 -2.32
N GLY A 88 -2.05 -5.82 -3.12
CA GLY A 88 -2.07 -7.25 -2.81
C GLY A 88 -0.71 -7.94 -3.00
N ALA A 89 -0.67 -9.25 -2.76
CA ALA A 89 0.57 -10.02 -2.84
C ALA A 89 1.13 -10.16 -4.25
N GLY A 90 0.27 -10.08 -5.28
CA GLY A 90 0.66 -10.22 -6.68
C GLY A 90 1.45 -9.04 -7.23
N GLU A 91 1.35 -7.88 -6.59
CA GLU A 91 1.94 -6.62 -7.04
C GLU A 91 3.26 -6.28 -6.32
N ARG A 92 3.81 -7.23 -5.55
CA ARG A 92 5.11 -7.09 -4.89
C ARG A 92 6.23 -6.91 -5.90
N GLY A 93 7.25 -6.16 -5.52
CA GLY A 93 8.40 -5.87 -6.38
C GLY A 93 9.17 -4.65 -5.94
N VAL A 94 10.00 -4.14 -6.85
CA VAL A 94 10.80 -2.93 -6.67
C VAL A 94 10.78 -2.04 -7.92
N ASP A 95 9.89 -2.37 -8.87
CA ASP A 95 9.83 -1.74 -10.20
C ASP A 95 9.01 -0.43 -10.23
N ASN A 96 8.37 -0.07 -9.11
CA ASN A 96 7.46 1.08 -9.04
C ASN A 96 6.35 1.06 -10.11
N GLN A 97 5.89 -0.13 -10.56
CA GLN A 97 4.91 -0.28 -11.62
C GLN A 97 3.82 -1.31 -11.33
N ALA A 98 4.18 -2.51 -10.87
CA ALA A 98 3.22 -3.61 -10.70
C ALA A 98 2.05 -3.21 -9.79
N HIS A 99 2.34 -2.55 -8.67
CA HIS A 99 1.37 -2.09 -7.68
C HIS A 99 0.40 -1.01 -8.17
N LEU A 100 0.64 -0.42 -9.34
CA LEU A 100 -0.24 0.57 -9.95
C LEU A 100 -1.32 -0.04 -10.86
N LYS A 101 -1.27 -1.35 -11.12
CA LYS A 101 -2.10 -2.00 -12.13
C LYS A 101 -3.39 -2.60 -11.60
N VAL A 102 -3.44 -2.94 -10.31
CA VAL A 102 -4.56 -3.68 -9.71
C VAL A 102 -5.24 -2.84 -8.63
N GLY A 103 -6.55 -2.64 -8.76
CA GLY A 103 -7.38 -1.88 -7.82
C GLY A 103 -7.14 -0.37 -7.80
N LEU A 104 -5.89 0.06 -7.86
CA LEU A 104 -5.54 1.48 -7.83
C LEU A 104 -6.15 2.31 -8.97
N PRO A 105 -6.17 1.84 -10.24
CA PRO A 105 -6.84 2.58 -11.32
C PRO A 105 -8.33 2.79 -11.06
N ASN A 106 -9.04 1.77 -10.56
CA ASN A 106 -10.46 1.84 -10.21
C ASN A 106 -10.68 2.85 -9.08
N LEU A 107 -9.89 2.74 -8.00
CA LEU A 107 -9.93 3.69 -6.89
C LEU A 107 -9.74 5.15 -7.37
N VAL A 108 -8.67 5.41 -8.12
CA VAL A 108 -8.36 6.77 -8.62
C VAL A 108 -9.45 7.31 -9.54
N ASN A 109 -9.99 6.48 -10.42
CA ASN A 109 -11.09 6.90 -11.30
C ASN A 109 -12.35 7.28 -10.52
N SER A 110 -12.67 6.55 -9.47
CA SER A 110 -13.83 6.84 -8.63
C SER A 110 -13.58 8.02 -7.67
N LEU A 111 -12.35 8.21 -7.18
CA LEU A 111 -11.96 9.41 -6.43
C LEU A 111 -12.15 10.68 -7.26
N LYS A 112 -11.78 10.69 -8.54
CA LYS A 112 -12.00 11.83 -9.43
C LYS A 112 -13.48 12.17 -9.62
N LYS A 113 -14.36 11.19 -9.55
CA LYS A 113 -15.81 11.35 -9.69
C LYS A 113 -16.51 11.69 -8.38
N SER A 114 -15.84 11.55 -7.23
CA SER A 114 -16.43 11.71 -5.90
C SER A 114 -16.63 13.17 -5.46
N GLY A 115 -16.22 14.14 -6.28
CA GLY A 115 -16.19 15.55 -5.89
C GLY A 115 -15.02 15.93 -4.97
N LEU A 116 -14.10 15.01 -4.69
CA LEU A 116 -12.84 15.32 -4.01
C LEU A 116 -11.95 16.13 -4.94
N LYS A 117 -11.66 17.38 -4.56
CA LYS A 117 -11.02 18.34 -5.46
C LYS A 117 -9.52 18.09 -5.55
N ASN A 118 -8.83 18.02 -4.41
CA ASN A 118 -7.39 17.85 -4.37
C ASN A 118 -7.03 16.67 -3.48
N PHE A 119 -6.23 15.73 -4.01
CA PHE A 119 -5.81 14.58 -3.24
C PHE A 119 -4.46 14.01 -3.69
N ILE A 120 -3.79 13.40 -2.75
CA ILE A 120 -2.56 12.66 -2.96
C ILE A 120 -2.81 11.20 -2.59
N VAL A 121 -2.49 10.28 -3.51
CA VAL A 121 -2.45 8.85 -3.23
C VAL A 121 -1.01 8.41 -3.09
N LEU A 122 -0.65 7.91 -1.92
CA LEU A 122 0.62 7.25 -1.66
C LEU A 122 0.43 5.75 -1.85
N ALA A 123 1.12 5.18 -2.82
CA ALA A 123 1.12 3.75 -3.14
C ALA A 123 2.55 3.21 -2.97
N PRO A 124 2.94 2.71 -1.79
CA PRO A 124 4.21 2.01 -1.60
C PRO A 124 4.15 0.63 -2.25
N GLN A 125 5.31 0.10 -2.67
CA GLN A 125 5.44 -1.24 -3.22
C GLN A 125 6.23 -2.14 -2.27
N CYS A 126 5.56 -3.13 -1.70
CA CYS A 126 6.17 -4.15 -0.87
C CYS A 126 7.13 -5.00 -1.70
N SER A 127 8.33 -5.24 -1.18
CA SER A 127 9.36 -6.02 -1.87
C SER A 127 8.93 -7.46 -2.14
N LEU A 128 9.55 -8.10 -3.14
CA LEU A 128 9.39 -9.55 -3.38
C LEU A 128 9.67 -10.33 -2.09
N ASN A 129 8.91 -11.40 -1.87
CA ASN A 129 9.02 -12.28 -0.69
C ASN A 129 8.70 -11.64 0.65
N GLU A 130 8.31 -10.37 0.68
CA GLU A 130 7.88 -9.64 1.86
C GLU A 130 6.35 -9.50 1.91
N ARG A 131 5.84 -8.97 3.02
CA ARG A 131 4.42 -8.73 3.26
C ARG A 131 4.23 -7.48 4.10
N TRP A 132 3.04 -6.88 4.06
CA TRP A 132 2.74 -5.74 4.93
C TRP A 132 2.68 -6.15 6.40
N VAL A 133 2.03 -7.26 6.67
CA VAL A 133 1.81 -7.80 8.01
C VAL A 133 2.42 -9.18 8.12
N ASP A 134 3.20 -9.43 9.15
CA ASP A 134 3.82 -10.72 9.38
C ASP A 134 2.82 -11.67 10.07
N CYS A 135 1.91 -12.21 9.28
CA CYS A 135 0.93 -13.20 9.70
C CYS A 135 0.69 -14.25 8.61
N ASP A 136 0.10 -15.38 8.99
CA ASP A 136 -0.42 -16.36 8.06
C ASP A 136 -1.79 -15.88 7.54
N TRP A 137 -1.89 -15.69 6.23
CA TRP A 137 -3.12 -15.21 5.58
C TRP A 137 -4.23 -16.26 5.54
N SER A 138 -3.87 -17.55 5.59
CA SER A 138 -4.81 -18.67 5.61
C SER A 138 -5.36 -18.97 7.00
N ALA A 139 -4.70 -18.48 8.05
CA ALA A 139 -5.17 -18.63 9.43
C ALA A 139 -6.46 -17.84 9.66
N THR A 140 -7.33 -18.35 10.51
CA THR A 140 -8.60 -17.69 10.87
C THR A 140 -8.44 -16.47 11.77
N SER A 141 -7.29 -16.32 12.44
CA SER A 141 -6.97 -15.17 13.30
C SER A 141 -5.46 -14.96 13.39
N HIS A 142 -5.04 -13.80 13.87
CA HIS A 142 -3.66 -13.54 14.31
C HIS A 142 -3.66 -12.47 15.41
N VAL A 143 -2.59 -12.41 16.15
CA VAL A 143 -2.29 -11.35 17.11
C VAL A 143 -1.21 -10.44 16.49
N MET A 144 -1.42 -9.15 16.56
CA MET A 144 -0.49 -8.16 16.04
C MET A 144 0.83 -8.20 16.84
N LYS A 145 1.95 -8.30 16.15
CA LYS A 145 3.28 -8.25 16.79
C LYS A 145 3.55 -6.87 17.38
N LYS A 146 4.38 -6.81 18.43
CA LYS A 146 4.76 -5.54 19.08
C LYS A 146 5.27 -4.50 18.07
N ASN A 147 6.19 -4.91 17.21
CA ASN A 147 6.74 -4.05 16.15
C ASN A 147 6.09 -4.40 14.80
N PRO A 148 5.85 -3.41 13.94
CA PRO A 148 5.39 -3.67 12.58
C PRO A 148 6.44 -4.48 11.81
N HIS A 149 5.99 -5.25 10.81
CA HIS A 149 6.91 -5.82 9.85
C HIS A 149 7.63 -4.70 9.09
N TRP A 150 8.90 -4.90 8.77
CA TRP A 150 9.76 -3.81 8.28
C TRP A 150 9.21 -3.05 7.05
N PRO A 151 8.51 -3.67 6.06
CA PRO A 151 7.94 -2.91 4.96
C PRO A 151 6.89 -1.90 5.44
N LEU A 152 6.05 -2.30 6.39
CA LEU A 152 5.03 -1.40 6.95
C LEU A 152 5.66 -0.33 7.86
N ASP A 153 6.75 -0.64 8.57
CA ASP A 153 7.51 0.36 9.33
C ASP A 153 8.09 1.46 8.43
N LEU A 154 8.61 1.07 7.26
CA LEU A 154 9.06 2.04 6.25
C LEU A 154 7.91 2.87 5.69
N VAL A 155 6.72 2.26 5.48
CA VAL A 155 5.53 3.01 5.08
C VAL A 155 5.16 4.05 6.13
N PHE A 156 5.16 3.73 7.41
CA PHE A 156 4.91 4.71 8.47
C PHE A 156 5.90 5.85 8.44
N SER A 157 7.19 5.54 8.33
CA SER A 157 8.24 6.57 8.27
C SER A 157 8.14 7.44 7.01
N LEU A 158 7.80 6.85 5.87
CA LEU A 158 7.57 7.57 4.62
C LEU A 158 6.34 8.50 4.72
N MET A 159 5.24 8.00 5.28
CA MET A 159 4.04 8.82 5.53
C MET A 159 4.36 10.01 6.41
N ASP A 160 5.04 9.78 7.54
CA ASP A 160 5.44 10.86 8.47
C ASP A 160 6.31 11.90 7.76
N SER A 161 7.28 11.44 6.96
CA SER A 161 8.15 12.33 6.18
C SER A 161 7.36 13.19 5.17
N ILE A 162 6.43 12.58 4.42
CA ILE A 162 5.61 13.30 3.41
C ILE A 162 4.65 14.27 4.08
N THR A 163 3.94 13.84 5.13
CA THR A 163 2.90 14.65 5.76
C THR A 163 3.45 15.78 6.61
N THR A 164 4.63 15.60 7.23
CA THR A 164 5.29 16.65 8.01
C THR A 164 5.94 17.71 7.11
N SER A 165 6.45 17.32 5.94
CA SER A 165 7.14 18.25 5.04
C SER A 165 6.20 19.07 4.15
N ASN A 166 4.91 18.78 4.12
CA ASN A 166 3.93 19.51 3.32
C ASN A 166 2.79 20.02 4.22
N PRO A 167 2.74 21.33 4.52
CA PRO A 167 1.70 21.92 5.37
C PRO A 167 0.32 21.97 4.71
N ASN A 168 0.22 21.65 3.42
CA ASN A 168 -1.02 21.71 2.65
C ASN A 168 -1.87 20.43 2.76
N PHE A 169 -1.57 19.54 3.69
CA PHE A 169 -2.47 18.42 3.99
C PHE A 169 -3.58 18.84 4.96
N ASP A 170 -4.82 18.50 4.60
CA ASP A 170 -5.93 18.50 5.54
C ASP A 170 -5.86 17.25 6.42
N THR A 171 -5.33 17.38 7.62
CA THR A 171 -5.15 16.25 8.54
C THR A 171 -6.46 15.61 9.00
N THR A 172 -7.60 16.25 8.73
CA THR A 172 -8.93 15.68 8.98
C THR A 172 -9.40 14.76 7.83
N ARG A 173 -8.67 14.72 6.70
CA ARG A 173 -8.98 13.96 5.49
C ARG A 173 -7.88 12.97 5.11
N PHE A 174 -7.42 12.20 6.08
CA PHE A 174 -6.49 11.10 5.83
C PHE A 174 -7.25 9.78 5.76
N TYR A 175 -7.01 9.03 4.72
CA TYR A 175 -7.73 7.80 4.41
C TYR A 175 -6.76 6.66 4.15
N VAL A 176 -7.17 5.43 4.45
CA VAL A 176 -6.38 4.23 4.13
C VAL A 176 -7.25 3.14 3.52
N THR A 177 -6.72 2.49 2.51
CA THR A 177 -7.38 1.35 1.85
C THR A 177 -6.34 0.37 1.31
N GLY A 178 -6.75 -0.86 1.13
CA GLY A 178 -5.92 -1.89 0.53
C GLY A 178 -6.68 -3.18 0.33
N LEU A 179 -6.13 -4.04 -0.51
CA LEU A 179 -6.76 -5.29 -0.95
C LEU A 179 -5.90 -6.50 -0.60
N SER A 180 -6.52 -7.62 -0.20
CA SER A 180 -5.82 -8.87 0.10
C SER A 180 -4.71 -8.66 1.16
N MET A 181 -3.44 -8.90 0.81
CA MET A 181 -2.29 -8.55 1.64
C MET A 181 -2.37 -7.09 2.12
N GLY A 182 -2.77 -6.15 1.25
CA GLY A 182 -3.00 -4.74 1.60
C GLY A 182 -4.22 -4.53 2.49
N GLY A 183 -5.22 -5.40 2.43
CA GLY A 183 -6.34 -5.43 3.37
C GLY A 183 -5.87 -5.72 4.81
N TYR A 184 -4.95 -6.66 4.98
CA TYR A 184 -4.27 -6.88 6.28
C TYR A 184 -3.45 -5.66 6.69
N GLY A 185 -2.69 -5.07 5.75
CA GLY A 185 -1.93 -3.85 5.98
C GLY A 185 -2.83 -2.70 6.43
N THR A 186 -4.01 -2.54 5.82
CA THR A 186 -5.00 -1.53 6.21
C THR A 186 -5.43 -1.70 7.66
N TRP A 187 -5.74 -2.92 8.09
CA TRP A 187 -6.09 -3.19 9.47
C TRP A 187 -4.95 -2.86 10.44
N GLU A 188 -3.72 -3.30 10.15
CA GLU A 188 -2.58 -3.03 11.03
C GLU A 188 -2.24 -1.54 11.10
N VAL A 189 -2.36 -0.80 9.98
CA VAL A 189 -2.21 0.66 9.95
C VAL A 189 -3.21 1.34 10.90
N LEU A 190 -4.48 0.96 10.83
CA LEU A 190 -5.52 1.50 11.73
C LEU A 190 -5.24 1.18 13.20
N GLN A 191 -4.86 -0.06 13.49
CA GLN A 191 -4.62 -0.52 14.85
C GLN A 191 -3.38 0.13 15.50
N ARG A 192 -2.37 0.48 14.70
CA ARG A 192 -1.18 1.19 15.18
C ARG A 192 -1.35 2.70 15.24
N ARG A 193 -2.22 3.26 14.39
CA ARG A 193 -2.45 4.71 14.29
C ARG A 193 -3.95 5.05 14.29
N PRO A 194 -4.69 4.70 15.35
CA PRO A 194 -6.15 4.79 15.38
C PRO A 194 -6.68 6.23 15.32
N THR A 195 -5.84 7.23 15.61
CA THR A 195 -6.22 8.64 15.56
C THR A 195 -5.83 9.36 14.28
N MET A 196 -5.19 8.64 13.33
CA MET A 196 -4.65 9.29 12.14
C MET A 196 -5.69 9.42 11.01
N PHE A 197 -6.56 8.44 10.83
CA PHE A 197 -7.39 8.32 9.64
C PHE A 197 -8.85 8.71 9.89
N ALA A 198 -9.44 9.38 8.90
CA ALA A 198 -10.85 9.75 8.86
C ALA A 198 -11.75 8.55 8.51
N ALA A 199 -11.27 7.67 7.64
CA ALA A 199 -11.96 6.43 7.27
C ALA A 199 -11.02 5.40 6.67
N ALA A 200 -11.50 4.14 6.58
CA ALA A 200 -10.80 3.04 5.95
C ALA A 200 -11.70 2.11 5.14
N ILE A 201 -11.12 1.53 4.08
CA ILE A 201 -11.74 0.48 3.26
C ILE A 201 -10.79 -0.72 3.18
N PRO A 202 -10.79 -1.64 4.18
CA PRO A 202 -10.08 -2.92 4.06
C PRO A 202 -10.86 -3.91 3.21
N ILE A 203 -10.22 -4.51 2.19
CA ILE A 203 -10.83 -5.47 1.27
C ILE A 203 -10.14 -6.83 1.40
N CYS A 204 -10.91 -7.90 1.66
CA CYS A 204 -10.43 -9.27 1.79
C CYS A 204 -9.21 -9.40 2.70
N GLY A 205 -9.28 -8.86 3.92
CA GLY A 205 -8.20 -8.88 4.90
C GLY A 205 -8.72 -9.09 6.31
N GLY A 206 -7.81 -9.10 7.28
CA GLY A 206 -8.15 -9.22 8.69
C GLY A 206 -7.13 -8.55 9.60
N GLY A 207 -7.58 -8.07 10.75
CA GLY A 207 -6.77 -7.49 11.80
C GLY A 207 -6.68 -8.38 13.03
N ASP A 208 -6.04 -7.85 14.07
CA ASP A 208 -6.08 -8.40 15.42
C ASP A 208 -7.39 -7.99 16.11
N LYS A 209 -8.31 -8.92 16.24
CA LYS A 209 -9.63 -8.65 16.83
C LYS A 209 -9.59 -8.25 18.31
N THR A 210 -8.49 -8.54 19.02
CA THR A 210 -8.32 -8.14 20.43
C THR A 210 -8.12 -6.62 20.58
N LEU A 211 -7.74 -5.94 19.49
CA LEU A 211 -7.56 -4.49 19.42
C LEU A 211 -8.80 -3.73 18.89
N ALA A 212 -9.93 -4.41 18.76
CA ALA A 212 -11.17 -3.83 18.23
C ALA A 212 -11.61 -2.54 18.95
N LYS A 213 -11.37 -2.44 20.26
CA LYS A 213 -11.69 -1.27 21.08
C LYS A 213 -11.04 0.01 20.56
N SER A 214 -9.83 -0.05 20.02
CA SER A 214 -9.13 1.12 19.47
C SER A 214 -9.75 1.65 18.17
N LEU A 215 -10.62 0.88 17.53
CA LEU A 215 -11.19 1.14 16.21
C LEU A 215 -12.64 1.67 16.26
N VAL A 216 -13.28 1.71 17.40
CA VAL A 216 -14.72 2.02 17.54
C VAL A 216 -15.10 3.41 17.01
N ASN A 217 -14.18 4.35 17.05
CA ASN A 217 -14.40 5.73 16.62
C ASN A 217 -14.06 5.98 15.14
N ILE A 218 -13.50 4.98 14.44
CA ILE A 218 -13.07 5.13 13.06
C ILE A 218 -14.19 4.62 12.13
N PRO A 219 -14.67 5.41 11.16
CA PRO A 219 -15.50 4.94 10.07
C PRO A 219 -14.74 3.90 9.23
N ILE A 220 -15.21 2.65 9.25
CA ILE A 220 -14.59 1.54 8.49
C ILE A 220 -15.68 0.86 7.68
N TRP A 221 -15.48 0.73 6.37
CA TRP A 221 -16.35 -0.07 5.52
C TRP A 221 -15.55 -1.23 4.93
N MET A 222 -15.78 -2.41 5.44
CA MET A 222 -15.04 -3.62 5.08
C MET A 222 -15.79 -4.48 4.07
N PHE A 223 -15.05 -5.18 3.21
CA PHE A 223 -15.59 -5.94 2.08
C PHE A 223 -14.97 -7.33 2.01
N HIS A 224 -15.79 -8.36 1.75
CA HIS A 224 -15.30 -9.73 1.57
C HIS A 224 -16.26 -10.57 0.73
N GLY A 225 -15.71 -11.51 -0.05
CA GLY A 225 -16.48 -12.50 -0.78
C GLY A 225 -16.66 -13.80 0.03
N THR A 226 -17.88 -14.36 0.04
CA THR A 226 -18.17 -15.56 0.87
C THR A 226 -17.49 -16.84 0.39
N LYS A 227 -17.05 -16.88 -0.88
CA LYS A 227 -16.28 -17.99 -1.47
C LYS A 227 -14.79 -17.69 -1.64
N ASP A 228 -14.25 -16.77 -0.85
CA ASP A 228 -12.82 -16.47 -0.83
C ASP A 228 -12.02 -17.69 -0.35
N LYS A 229 -11.15 -18.22 -1.23
CA LYS A 229 -10.27 -19.38 -0.93
C LYS A 229 -8.84 -18.96 -0.55
N ALA A 230 -8.52 -17.68 -0.67
CA ALA A 230 -7.19 -17.16 -0.34
C ALA A 230 -7.13 -16.60 1.08
N VAL A 231 -8.16 -15.84 1.46
CA VAL A 231 -8.30 -15.25 2.80
C VAL A 231 -9.64 -15.73 3.39
N PRO A 232 -9.64 -16.43 4.53
CA PRO A 232 -10.88 -16.91 5.14
C PRO A 232 -11.85 -15.76 5.44
N PHE A 233 -13.10 -15.89 4.98
CA PHE A 233 -14.15 -14.88 5.18
C PHE A 233 -14.34 -14.50 6.66
N ILE A 234 -14.12 -15.44 7.58
CA ILE A 234 -14.19 -15.20 9.02
C ILE A 234 -13.24 -14.08 9.49
N ARG A 235 -12.16 -13.79 8.75
CA ARG A 235 -11.22 -12.72 9.10
C ARG A 235 -11.90 -11.34 9.14
N THR A 236 -12.79 -11.07 8.19
CA THR A 236 -13.55 -9.82 8.14
C THR A 236 -14.73 -9.84 9.11
N THR A 237 -15.47 -10.96 9.20
CA THR A 237 -16.62 -11.05 10.11
C THR A 237 -16.21 -10.97 11.57
N ASP A 238 -15.08 -11.55 11.95
CA ASP A 238 -14.55 -11.45 13.32
C ASP A 238 -14.18 -10.01 13.68
N MET A 239 -13.54 -9.28 12.75
CA MET A 239 -13.23 -7.86 12.95
C MET A 239 -14.51 -7.03 13.12
N PHE A 240 -15.50 -7.22 12.24
CA PHE A 240 -16.77 -6.54 12.33
C PHE A 240 -17.50 -6.80 13.65
N ASN A 241 -17.63 -8.07 14.02
CA ASN A 241 -18.32 -8.47 15.23
C ASN A 241 -17.62 -7.96 16.50
N SER A 242 -16.28 -7.99 16.50
CA SER A 242 -15.50 -7.46 17.63
C SER A 242 -15.65 -5.95 17.77
N ILE A 243 -15.57 -5.18 16.68
CA ILE A 243 -15.80 -3.73 16.71
C ILE A 243 -17.24 -3.44 17.12
N LYS A 244 -18.23 -4.16 16.59
CA LYS A 244 -19.65 -4.00 16.95
C LYS A 244 -19.89 -4.24 18.43
N LYS A 245 -19.27 -5.27 19.02
CA LYS A 245 -19.36 -5.57 20.45
C LYS A 245 -18.82 -4.43 21.31
N GLU A 246 -17.66 -3.87 20.94
CA GLU A 246 -17.02 -2.79 21.68
C GLU A 246 -17.72 -1.44 21.50
N ALA A 247 -18.25 -1.18 20.30
CA ALA A 247 -18.89 0.11 19.97
C ALA A 247 -20.35 0.20 20.45
N GLY A 248 -21.07 -0.92 20.59
CA GLY A 248 -22.48 -0.92 20.94
C GLY A 248 -23.33 -0.09 19.96
N SER A 249 -24.08 0.87 20.48
CA SER A 249 -24.95 1.75 19.69
C SER A 249 -24.21 2.84 18.90
N THR A 250 -22.92 3.06 19.15
CA THR A 250 -22.10 4.08 18.47
C THR A 250 -21.33 3.52 17.26
N LEU A 251 -21.70 2.33 16.76
CA LEU A 251 -21.00 1.64 15.68
C LEU A 251 -20.87 2.48 14.42
N LYS A 252 -19.63 2.75 14.02
CA LYS A 252 -19.29 3.44 12.76
C LYS A 252 -18.82 2.47 11.66
N ALA A 253 -18.63 1.20 12.00
CA ALA A 253 -18.21 0.19 11.04
C ALA A 253 -19.38 -0.35 10.21
N LYS A 254 -19.12 -0.58 8.91
CA LYS A 254 -20.02 -1.23 7.95
C LYS A 254 -19.32 -2.43 7.36
N MET A 255 -20.10 -3.43 6.95
CA MET A 255 -19.60 -4.60 6.24
C MET A 255 -20.51 -4.90 5.04
N THR A 256 -19.93 -5.02 3.86
CA THR A 256 -20.59 -5.54 2.67
C THR A 256 -20.04 -6.92 2.36
N ILE A 257 -20.95 -7.87 2.26
CA ILE A 257 -20.69 -9.26 1.91
C ILE A 257 -21.03 -9.44 0.43
N TYR A 258 -20.03 -9.87 -0.35
CA TYR A 258 -20.25 -10.25 -1.74
C TYR A 258 -20.61 -11.75 -1.80
N GLU A 259 -21.90 -12.05 -1.82
CA GLU A 259 -22.39 -13.42 -1.84
C GLU A 259 -21.94 -14.16 -3.09
N ASN A 260 -21.46 -15.40 -2.89
CA ASN A 260 -20.95 -16.26 -3.95
C ASN A 260 -19.72 -15.74 -4.72
N LYS A 261 -19.11 -14.63 -4.31
CA LYS A 261 -17.87 -14.12 -4.89
C LYS A 261 -16.64 -14.72 -4.19
N GLY A 262 -15.58 -14.88 -4.96
CA GLY A 262 -14.26 -15.29 -4.47
C GLY A 262 -13.43 -14.12 -3.99
N HIS A 263 -12.09 -14.25 -4.12
CA HIS A 263 -11.14 -13.28 -3.60
C HIS A 263 -11.10 -11.95 -4.37
N LEU A 264 -11.35 -11.95 -5.68
CA LEU A 264 -11.11 -10.81 -6.58
C LEU A 264 -12.31 -9.84 -6.65
N ILE A 265 -12.62 -9.16 -5.54
CA ILE A 265 -13.76 -8.25 -5.44
C ILE A 265 -13.37 -6.75 -5.44
N TRP A 266 -12.09 -6.41 -5.45
CA TRP A 266 -11.62 -5.04 -5.25
C TRP A 266 -11.98 -4.08 -6.39
N ASN A 267 -11.99 -4.54 -7.66
CA ASN A 267 -12.41 -3.67 -8.76
C ASN A 267 -13.88 -3.27 -8.59
N GLU A 268 -14.76 -4.25 -8.33
CA GLU A 268 -16.18 -4.01 -8.07
C GLU A 268 -16.40 -3.09 -6.86
N THR A 269 -15.60 -3.26 -5.81
CA THR A 269 -15.65 -2.41 -4.61
C THR A 269 -15.21 -0.97 -4.91
N TYR A 270 -14.08 -0.78 -5.61
CA TYR A 270 -13.57 0.55 -5.92
C TYR A 270 -14.35 1.25 -7.03
N ASP A 271 -15.00 0.51 -7.95
CA ASP A 271 -15.88 1.08 -8.98
C ASP A 271 -17.26 1.50 -8.41
N ASN A 272 -17.61 1.03 -7.21
CA ASN A 272 -18.83 1.45 -6.54
C ASN A 272 -18.71 2.88 -6.03
N GLN A 273 -19.37 3.82 -6.73
CA GLN A 273 -19.29 5.25 -6.42
C GLN A 273 -19.87 5.60 -5.04
N GLU A 274 -20.85 4.85 -4.54
CA GLU A 274 -21.42 5.03 -3.20
C GLU A 274 -20.35 4.80 -2.13
N VAL A 275 -19.54 3.72 -2.29
CA VAL A 275 -18.45 3.38 -1.37
C VAL A 275 -17.40 4.50 -1.34
N ILE A 276 -17.02 5.01 -2.51
CA ILE A 276 -15.99 6.05 -2.60
C ILE A 276 -16.53 7.40 -2.12
N ASN A 277 -17.78 7.75 -2.42
CA ASN A 277 -18.40 8.97 -1.90
C ASN A 277 -18.48 8.92 -0.37
N TRP A 278 -18.93 7.79 0.20
CA TRP A 278 -18.92 7.62 1.66
C TRP A 278 -17.50 7.77 2.22
N PHE A 279 -16.50 7.16 1.60
CA PHE A 279 -15.11 7.18 2.06
C PHE A 279 -14.57 8.60 2.20
N VAL A 280 -14.72 9.42 1.15
CA VAL A 280 -14.15 10.78 1.11
C VAL A 280 -14.98 11.82 1.84
N THR A 281 -16.20 11.52 2.23
CA THR A 281 -17.06 12.43 3.04
C THR A 281 -16.76 12.33 4.54
N GLN A 282 -16.09 11.27 4.97
CA GLN A 282 -15.71 11.13 6.38
C GLN A 282 -14.68 12.18 6.77
N ARG A 283 -14.77 12.63 8.03
CA ARG A 283 -13.81 13.56 8.64
C ARG A 283 -13.39 13.03 9.99
N LYS A 284 -12.12 13.15 10.30
CA LYS A 284 -11.62 12.93 11.64
C LYS A 284 -12.03 14.12 12.51
N ASN A 285 -12.53 13.85 13.70
CA ASN A 285 -12.73 14.90 14.69
C ASN A 285 -11.37 15.52 15.03
N SER A 286 -11.33 16.84 15.09
CA SER A 286 -10.15 17.63 15.48
C SER A 286 -9.74 17.32 16.91
#